data_2033b27015f2663dac0af57a98031963
#
_entry.id   2033b27015f2663dac0af57a98031963
#
_cell.length_a   1.000
_cell.length_b   1.000
_cell.length_c   1.000
_cell.angle_alpha   90.00
_cell.angle_beta   90.00
_cell.angle_gamma   90.00
#
_symmetry.space_group_name_H-M   'P 1'
#
loop_
_entity.id
_entity.type
_entity.pdbx_description
1 polymer ?
#
loop_
_entity_poly.entity_id
_entity_poly.type
_entity_poly.pdbx_seq_one_letter_code
_entity_poly.pdbx_strand_id
1 'polypeptide(L)'
;MEKITDKVFGGERPLFEIHNVELDHVRITFGESGIKECSNIVCRNCYFEGKYPLWHVKGSDIRNCYFAPGSRSAIWYSDDMHMEDCVINGPKFFREMKNLSLKNVTINDADETFWGIDGLKLENVVLHEGTYPFMHCRNIKVDGLQSDAKYVFQYSRDIEIRNAKIDTKDSFWEVDNVTVYDSELNGEFLGWHSRGLRLVNCHISGEQPLCYAKDLVIENCTFDPECDRAFEYSTLQADIRGHIKSIKNPTSGRIVADSIGEVIIDENIKQPADCQILTR
;
A
#
# COMPACT_ATOMS: atom_id res chain seq x y z
N MET A 1 23.66 -25.34 -4.48
CA MET A 1 22.25 -25.35 -4.11
C MET A 1 21.67 -26.66 -4.60
N GLU A 2 21.04 -27.43 -3.71
CA GLU A 2 20.33 -28.66 -4.06
C GLU A 2 19.09 -28.30 -4.89
N LYS A 3 18.71 -29.14 -5.86
CA LYS A 3 17.55 -28.89 -6.73
C LYS A 3 16.53 -30.01 -6.57
N ILE A 4 15.28 -29.64 -6.29
CA ILE A 4 14.10 -30.51 -6.26
C ILE A 4 13.17 -30.09 -7.40
N THR A 5 12.91 -31.00 -8.32
CA THR A 5 12.16 -30.70 -9.55
C THR A 5 11.00 -31.67 -9.74
N ASP A 6 9.85 -31.17 -10.25
CA ASP A 6 8.67 -31.94 -10.64
C ASP A 6 8.13 -32.83 -9.50
N LYS A 7 8.15 -32.33 -8.26
CA LYS A 7 7.64 -33.05 -7.09
C LYS A 7 6.32 -32.48 -6.60
N VAL A 8 5.54 -33.33 -6.00
CA VAL A 8 4.30 -32.98 -5.30
C VAL A 8 4.48 -33.30 -3.82
N PHE A 9 4.22 -32.31 -2.97
CA PHE A 9 4.22 -32.43 -1.53
C PHE A 9 2.85 -32.08 -0.97
N GLY A 10 2.50 -32.60 0.18
CA GLY A 10 1.27 -32.27 0.91
C GLY A 10 1.39 -32.68 2.37
N GLY A 11 0.36 -32.36 3.16
CA GLY A 11 0.36 -32.61 4.58
C GLY A 11 1.03 -31.51 5.39
N GLU A 12 1.49 -31.84 6.58
CA GLU A 12 2.10 -30.90 7.51
C GLU A 12 3.62 -30.87 7.34
N ARG A 13 4.18 -29.69 7.11
CA ARG A 13 5.63 -29.40 7.07
C ARG A 13 6.46 -30.31 6.16
N PRO A 14 6.06 -30.56 4.92
CA PRO A 14 6.80 -31.48 4.06
C PRO A 14 8.23 -31.05 3.74
N LEU A 15 8.51 -29.73 3.80
CA LEU A 15 9.84 -29.15 3.57
C LEU A 15 10.22 -28.31 4.81
N PHE A 16 10.49 -29.00 5.91
CA PHE A 16 10.87 -28.39 7.18
C PHE A 16 12.41 -28.35 7.34
N GLU A 17 12.95 -27.22 7.81
CA GLU A 17 14.38 -27.03 8.05
C GLU A 17 15.29 -27.35 6.85
N ILE A 18 14.83 -27.06 5.63
CA ILE A 18 15.69 -27.17 4.44
C ILE A 18 16.42 -25.85 4.17
N HIS A 19 17.66 -25.97 3.67
CA HIS A 19 18.49 -24.81 3.43
C HIS A 19 19.25 -24.93 2.10
N ASN A 20 19.45 -23.80 1.38
CA ASN A 20 20.16 -23.76 0.11
C ASN A 20 19.53 -24.68 -0.95
N VAL A 21 18.22 -24.59 -1.13
CA VAL A 21 17.44 -25.45 -2.03
C VAL A 21 16.73 -24.63 -3.10
N GLU A 22 16.77 -25.11 -4.33
CA GLU A 22 15.94 -24.65 -5.44
C GLU A 22 14.80 -25.65 -5.66
N LEU A 23 13.56 -25.12 -5.62
CA LEU A 23 12.34 -25.83 -5.96
C LEU A 23 11.89 -25.36 -7.36
N ASP A 24 11.78 -26.27 -8.31
CA ASP A 24 11.38 -25.95 -9.67
C ASP A 24 10.24 -26.87 -10.14
N HIS A 25 9.11 -26.29 -10.60
CA HIS A 25 7.88 -27.02 -10.92
C HIS A 25 7.35 -27.90 -9.75
N VAL A 26 7.56 -27.43 -8.50
CA VAL A 26 7.08 -28.12 -7.29
C VAL A 26 5.66 -27.68 -6.98
N ARG A 27 4.82 -28.64 -6.61
CA ARG A 27 3.46 -28.38 -6.12
C ARG A 27 3.38 -28.73 -4.63
N ILE A 28 3.04 -27.72 -3.83
CA ILE A 28 2.71 -27.94 -2.40
C ILE A 28 1.18 -27.83 -2.32
N THR A 29 0.52 -28.99 -2.22
CA THR A 29 -0.92 -29.11 -2.18
C THR A 29 -1.47 -28.81 -0.78
N PHE A 30 -2.70 -29.18 -0.49
CA PHE A 30 -3.34 -28.91 0.80
C PHE A 30 -2.55 -29.50 1.98
N GLY A 31 -2.62 -28.77 3.07
CA GLY A 31 -1.85 -29.02 4.29
C GLY A 31 -1.46 -27.70 4.92
N GLU A 32 -0.43 -27.69 5.73
CA GLU A 32 0.06 -26.45 6.33
C GLU A 32 1.58 -26.39 6.51
N SER A 33 2.11 -25.17 6.55
CA SER A 33 3.52 -24.89 6.78
C SER A 33 4.44 -25.62 5.79
N GLY A 34 4.11 -25.53 4.50
CA GLY A 34 4.79 -26.28 3.43
C GLY A 34 6.29 -26.08 3.40
N ILE A 35 6.77 -24.84 3.60
CA ILE A 35 8.17 -24.45 3.73
C ILE A 35 8.29 -23.71 5.06
N LYS A 36 8.92 -24.30 6.07
CA LYS A 36 9.01 -23.71 7.41
C LYS A 36 10.40 -23.85 8.01
N GLU A 37 10.86 -22.80 8.74
CA GLU A 37 12.18 -22.70 9.37
C GLU A 37 13.33 -22.91 8.37
N CYS A 38 13.21 -22.31 7.19
CA CYS A 38 14.11 -22.52 6.07
C CYS A 38 14.97 -21.30 5.77
N SER A 39 16.05 -21.49 5.01
CA SER A 39 16.86 -20.37 4.56
C SER A 39 17.44 -20.58 3.16
N ASN A 40 17.63 -19.46 2.43
CA ASN A 40 18.17 -19.44 1.09
C ASN A 40 17.39 -20.38 0.15
N ILE A 41 16.11 -20.08 -0.01
CA ILE A 41 15.15 -20.86 -0.80
C ILE A 41 14.87 -20.15 -2.12
N VAL A 42 15.00 -20.88 -3.21
CA VAL A 42 14.62 -20.42 -4.55
C VAL A 42 13.41 -21.22 -5.02
N CYS A 43 12.31 -20.53 -5.40
CA CYS A 43 11.14 -21.17 -5.98
C CYS A 43 10.95 -20.68 -7.42
N ARG A 44 10.84 -21.61 -8.35
CA ARG A 44 10.59 -21.34 -9.77
C ARG A 44 9.38 -22.15 -10.22
N ASN A 45 8.42 -21.50 -10.88
CA ASN A 45 7.25 -22.19 -11.48
C ASN A 45 6.47 -23.07 -10.47
N CYS A 46 6.42 -22.67 -9.20
CA CYS A 46 5.83 -23.47 -8.14
C CYS A 46 4.35 -23.12 -7.91
N TYR A 47 3.62 -24.09 -7.37
CA TYR A 47 2.22 -23.97 -6.99
C TYR A 47 2.04 -24.22 -5.51
N PHE A 48 1.39 -23.29 -4.79
CA PHE A 48 1.13 -23.37 -3.37
C PHE A 48 -0.39 -23.32 -3.09
N GLU A 49 -0.90 -24.29 -2.35
CA GLU A 49 -2.33 -24.39 -2.02
C GLU A 49 -2.61 -24.45 -0.52
N GLY A 50 -1.67 -24.95 0.28
CA GLY A 50 -1.82 -25.14 1.72
C GLY A 50 -1.74 -23.83 2.52
N LYS A 51 -2.17 -23.86 3.78
CA LYS A 51 -2.04 -22.75 4.72
C LYS A 51 -0.57 -22.52 5.10
N TYR A 52 -0.21 -21.26 5.41
CA TYR A 52 1.13 -20.90 5.88
C TYR A 52 2.25 -21.42 4.97
N PRO A 53 2.21 -21.21 3.64
CA PRO A 53 3.10 -21.88 2.69
C PRO A 53 4.58 -21.57 2.91
N LEU A 54 4.93 -20.37 3.36
CA LEU A 54 6.28 -20.00 3.78
C LEU A 54 6.18 -19.34 5.16
N TRP A 55 6.88 -19.90 6.14
CA TRP A 55 6.80 -19.45 7.52
C TRP A 55 8.18 -19.46 8.18
N HIS A 56 8.64 -18.36 8.75
CA HIS A 56 9.98 -18.21 9.27
C HIS A 56 11.06 -18.60 8.24
N VAL A 57 11.02 -17.97 7.06
CA VAL A 57 11.99 -18.22 5.98
C VAL A 57 12.92 -17.02 5.86
N LYS A 58 14.25 -17.25 5.79
CA LYS A 58 15.24 -16.19 5.61
C LYS A 58 15.94 -16.31 4.25
N GLY A 59 15.87 -15.23 3.49
CA GLY A 59 16.47 -15.21 2.16
C GLY A 59 15.70 -16.10 1.18
N SER A 60 14.88 -15.53 0.34
CA SER A 60 14.14 -16.28 -0.67
C SER A 60 13.95 -15.49 -1.95
N ASP A 61 14.05 -16.21 -3.08
CA ASP A 61 13.79 -15.69 -4.42
C ASP A 61 12.68 -16.55 -5.07
N ILE A 62 11.49 -15.95 -5.24
CA ILE A 62 10.27 -16.63 -5.67
C ILE A 62 9.83 -16.03 -7.01
N ARG A 63 9.83 -16.84 -8.07
CA ARG A 63 9.47 -16.35 -9.40
C ARG A 63 8.51 -17.26 -10.12
N ASN A 64 7.60 -16.63 -10.87
CA ASN A 64 6.63 -17.32 -11.71
C ASN A 64 5.82 -18.36 -10.91
N CYS A 65 5.42 -17.99 -9.68
CA CYS A 65 4.71 -18.86 -8.76
C CYS A 65 3.25 -18.46 -8.59
N TYR A 66 2.43 -19.45 -8.28
CA TYR A 66 1.00 -19.28 -8.06
C TYR A 66 0.60 -19.74 -6.67
N PHE A 67 -0.03 -18.84 -5.92
CA PHE A 67 -0.60 -19.11 -4.62
C PHE A 67 -2.12 -19.19 -4.76
N ALA A 68 -2.66 -20.39 -4.57
CA ALA A 68 -4.10 -20.67 -4.71
C ALA A 68 -4.92 -20.06 -3.55
N PRO A 69 -6.25 -19.97 -3.67
CA PRO A 69 -7.11 -19.39 -2.61
C PRO A 69 -6.98 -20.08 -1.23
N GLY A 70 -6.54 -21.32 -1.17
CA GLY A 70 -6.23 -22.04 0.08
C GLY A 70 -4.96 -21.55 0.78
N SER A 71 -4.07 -20.87 0.08
CA SER A 71 -2.85 -20.29 0.63
C SER A 71 -3.19 -18.99 1.38
N ARG A 72 -3.47 -19.11 2.67
CA ARG A 72 -3.81 -17.97 3.53
C ARG A 72 -2.85 -17.83 4.70
N SER A 73 -2.81 -16.63 5.29
CA SER A 73 -1.92 -16.31 6.41
C SER A 73 -0.46 -16.67 6.09
N ALA A 74 -0.08 -16.36 4.86
CA ALA A 74 1.15 -16.83 4.27
C ALA A 74 2.29 -15.83 4.42
N ILE A 75 3.50 -16.37 4.53
CA ILE A 75 4.73 -15.58 4.50
C ILE A 75 4.78 -14.61 5.69
N TRP A 76 4.66 -15.16 6.89
CA TRP A 76 4.84 -14.42 8.12
C TRP A 76 6.21 -14.67 8.72
N TYR A 77 6.78 -13.64 9.36
CA TYR A 77 8.07 -13.70 10.04
C TYR A 77 9.22 -14.17 9.12
N SER A 78 9.14 -13.79 7.85
CA SER A 78 10.12 -14.14 6.83
C SER A 78 10.84 -12.90 6.35
N ASP A 79 12.17 -12.94 6.29
CA ASP A 79 12.97 -11.77 5.96
C ASP A 79 13.76 -11.97 4.66
N ASP A 80 14.19 -10.85 4.05
CA ASP A 80 15.05 -10.82 2.86
C ASP A 80 14.46 -11.61 1.68
N MET A 81 13.21 -11.28 1.33
CA MET A 81 12.46 -11.96 0.27
C MET A 81 12.35 -11.10 -0.99
N HIS A 82 12.58 -11.74 -2.13
CA HIS A 82 12.23 -11.21 -3.44
C HIS A 82 11.18 -12.09 -4.11
N MET A 83 10.13 -11.45 -4.67
CA MET A 83 9.08 -12.13 -5.43
C MET A 83 8.85 -11.42 -6.76
N GLU A 84 8.81 -12.17 -7.85
CA GLU A 84 8.62 -11.63 -9.20
C GLU A 84 7.68 -12.51 -10.03
N ASP A 85 6.84 -11.88 -10.86
CA ASP A 85 5.91 -12.54 -11.79
C ASP A 85 5.00 -13.58 -11.11
N CYS A 86 4.42 -13.22 -9.96
CA CYS A 86 3.61 -14.12 -9.15
C CYS A 86 2.14 -13.68 -9.04
N VAL A 87 1.26 -14.66 -8.83
CA VAL A 87 -0.16 -14.44 -8.56
C VAL A 87 -0.54 -15.02 -7.20
N ILE A 88 -1.20 -14.20 -6.38
CA ILE A 88 -1.62 -14.55 -5.03
C ILE A 88 -3.15 -14.41 -4.93
N ASN A 89 -3.82 -15.47 -4.49
CA ASN A 89 -5.28 -15.49 -4.38
C ASN A 89 -5.83 -15.69 -2.95
N GLY A 90 -4.99 -15.60 -1.95
CA GLY A 90 -5.40 -15.75 -0.56
C GLY A 90 -5.13 -14.49 0.26
N PRO A 91 -5.88 -14.28 1.37
CA PRO A 91 -5.70 -13.13 2.25
C PRO A 91 -4.55 -13.29 3.24
N LYS A 92 -4.20 -12.17 3.89
CA LYS A 92 -3.28 -12.10 5.03
C LYS A 92 -1.85 -12.53 4.71
N PHE A 93 -1.38 -12.12 3.53
CA PHE A 93 0.01 -12.33 3.12
C PHE A 93 0.94 -11.27 3.72
N PHE A 94 2.20 -11.65 3.93
CA PHE A 94 3.31 -10.77 4.32
C PHE A 94 3.07 -10.01 5.63
N ARG A 95 3.43 -10.65 6.74
CA ARG A 95 3.37 -9.99 8.06
C ARG A 95 4.67 -10.10 8.84
N GLU A 96 4.98 -9.02 9.59
CA GLU A 96 6.13 -8.97 10.50
C GLU A 96 7.43 -9.39 9.80
N MET A 97 7.73 -8.70 8.69
CA MET A 97 8.86 -9.02 7.82
C MET A 97 9.82 -7.84 7.70
N LYS A 98 11.04 -8.13 7.29
CA LYS A 98 12.03 -7.13 6.88
C LYS A 98 12.51 -7.41 5.45
N ASN A 99 12.75 -6.31 4.69
CA ASN A 99 13.33 -6.35 3.34
C ASN A 99 12.52 -7.22 2.37
N LEU A 100 11.26 -6.85 2.13
CA LEU A 100 10.41 -7.49 1.13
C LEU A 100 10.45 -6.70 -0.19
N SER A 101 10.67 -7.36 -1.30
CA SER A 101 10.59 -6.78 -2.64
C SER A 101 9.66 -7.59 -3.54
N LEU A 102 8.66 -6.91 -4.14
CA LEU A 102 7.75 -7.51 -5.11
C LEU A 102 7.85 -6.77 -6.44
N LYS A 103 7.86 -7.55 -7.53
CA LYS A 103 7.82 -7.03 -8.89
C LYS A 103 6.84 -7.81 -9.75
N ASN A 104 5.96 -7.11 -10.49
CA ASN A 104 4.94 -7.72 -11.35
C ASN A 104 4.09 -8.75 -10.59
N VAL A 105 3.58 -8.39 -9.40
CA VAL A 105 2.80 -9.30 -8.56
C VAL A 105 1.35 -8.84 -8.50
N THR A 106 0.42 -9.77 -8.71
CA THR A 106 -1.02 -9.55 -8.52
C THR A 106 -1.51 -10.27 -7.28
N ILE A 107 -2.22 -9.55 -6.41
CA ILE A 107 -2.87 -10.08 -5.20
C ILE A 107 -4.37 -9.87 -5.33
N ASN A 108 -5.13 -10.94 -5.53
CA ASN A 108 -6.57 -10.89 -5.81
C ASN A 108 -7.46 -10.82 -4.55
N ASP A 109 -6.89 -11.07 -3.38
CA ASP A 109 -7.52 -10.87 -2.08
C ASP A 109 -6.50 -10.20 -1.15
N ALA A 110 -6.50 -8.86 -1.15
CA ALA A 110 -5.52 -8.07 -0.41
C ALA A 110 -5.92 -7.85 1.06
N ASP A 111 -6.89 -8.60 1.60
CA ASP A 111 -7.35 -8.44 2.97
C ASP A 111 -6.23 -8.63 3.97
N GLU A 112 -6.02 -7.63 4.82
CA GLU A 112 -4.98 -7.60 5.85
C GLU A 112 -3.57 -8.02 5.36
N THR A 113 -3.20 -7.64 4.14
CA THR A 113 -1.91 -7.94 3.52
C THR A 113 -0.89 -6.84 3.82
N PHE A 114 0.38 -7.19 3.95
CA PHE A 114 1.50 -6.29 4.31
C PHE A 114 1.33 -5.61 5.68
N TRP A 115 1.29 -6.37 6.74
CA TRP A 115 1.23 -5.80 8.10
C TRP A 115 2.59 -5.84 8.80
N GLY A 116 2.99 -4.71 9.39
CA GLY A 116 4.20 -4.64 10.21
C GLY A 116 5.50 -4.86 9.44
N ILE A 117 5.59 -4.43 8.18
CA ILE A 117 6.79 -4.61 7.35
C ILE A 117 7.74 -3.43 7.49
N ASP A 118 9.01 -3.71 7.65
CA ASP A 118 10.09 -2.76 7.63
C ASP A 118 10.99 -2.95 6.40
N GLY A 119 10.96 -2.00 5.47
CA GLY A 119 11.69 -2.13 4.20
C GLY A 119 10.85 -2.88 3.15
N LEU A 120 9.94 -2.18 2.49
CA LEU A 120 9.09 -2.72 1.43
C LEU A 120 9.37 -2.00 0.11
N LYS A 121 9.63 -2.78 -0.95
CA LYS A 121 9.77 -2.27 -2.31
C LYS A 121 8.76 -2.94 -3.22
N LEU A 122 7.95 -2.13 -3.91
CA LEU A 122 6.95 -2.59 -4.87
C LEU A 122 7.22 -2.00 -6.25
N GLU A 123 7.19 -2.81 -7.29
CA GLU A 123 7.28 -2.42 -8.69
C GLU A 123 6.19 -3.14 -9.50
N ASN A 124 5.28 -2.39 -10.12
CA ASN A 124 4.14 -2.92 -10.88
C ASN A 124 3.32 -3.96 -10.09
N VAL A 125 2.76 -3.56 -8.96
CA VAL A 125 1.94 -4.43 -8.11
C VAL A 125 0.47 -4.06 -8.22
N VAL A 126 -0.39 -5.08 -8.29
CA VAL A 126 -1.84 -4.91 -8.34
C VAL A 126 -2.48 -5.57 -7.12
N LEU A 127 -3.30 -4.81 -6.40
CA LEU A 127 -4.07 -5.28 -5.26
C LEU A 127 -5.56 -5.18 -5.58
N HIS A 128 -6.26 -6.30 -5.51
CA HIS A 128 -7.71 -6.34 -5.66
C HIS A 128 -8.38 -6.71 -4.35
N GLU A 129 -9.50 -6.03 -4.11
CA GLU A 129 -10.39 -6.31 -2.97
C GLU A 129 -9.70 -6.23 -1.59
N GLY A 130 -10.44 -6.59 -0.55
CA GLY A 130 -9.92 -6.64 0.81
C GLY A 130 -9.84 -5.29 1.54
N THR A 131 -9.32 -5.34 2.74
CA THR A 131 -9.24 -4.19 3.66
C THR A 131 -7.88 -4.15 4.36
N TYR A 132 -7.45 -2.94 4.75
CA TYR A 132 -6.27 -2.68 5.57
C TYR A 132 -4.93 -3.19 5.03
N PRO A 133 -4.62 -3.14 3.71
CA PRO A 133 -3.27 -3.44 3.27
C PRO A 133 -2.28 -2.35 3.73
N PHE A 134 -1.04 -2.76 3.98
CA PHE A 134 0.08 -1.91 4.44
C PHE A 134 -0.10 -1.29 5.84
N MET A 135 -0.78 -1.94 6.75
CA MET A 135 -0.96 -1.41 8.11
C MET A 135 0.34 -1.50 8.93
N HIS A 136 0.71 -0.40 9.60
CA HIS A 136 1.90 -0.30 10.45
C HIS A 136 3.24 -0.61 9.74
N CYS A 137 3.32 -0.36 8.45
CA CYS A 137 4.55 -0.55 7.68
C CYS A 137 5.43 0.71 7.69
N ARG A 138 6.71 0.55 7.38
CA ARG A 138 7.66 1.66 7.27
C ARG A 138 8.75 1.40 6.25
N ASN A 139 9.43 2.48 5.83
CA ASN A 139 10.49 2.42 4.82
C ASN A 139 9.99 1.79 3.51
N ILE A 140 8.94 2.40 2.93
CA ILE A 140 8.23 1.87 1.77
C ILE A 140 8.62 2.66 0.51
N LYS A 141 8.93 1.95 -0.56
CA LYS A 141 9.10 2.51 -1.90
C LYS A 141 8.20 1.80 -2.89
N VAL A 142 7.41 2.57 -3.63
CA VAL A 142 6.41 2.05 -4.56
C VAL A 142 6.57 2.74 -5.92
N ASP A 143 6.60 1.94 -6.98
CA ASP A 143 6.50 2.42 -8.35
C ASP A 143 5.50 1.55 -9.13
N GLY A 144 4.38 2.16 -9.54
CA GLY A 144 3.34 1.45 -10.30
C GLY A 144 2.43 0.55 -9.45
N LEU A 145 1.81 1.08 -8.40
CA LEU A 145 0.76 0.39 -7.64
C LEU A 145 -0.62 0.67 -8.23
N GLN A 146 -1.41 -0.37 -8.45
CA GLN A 146 -2.85 -0.26 -8.67
C GLN A 146 -3.59 -0.93 -7.52
N SER A 147 -4.56 -0.24 -6.89
CA SER A 147 -5.29 -0.79 -5.76
C SER A 147 -6.74 -0.31 -5.71
N ASP A 148 -7.66 -1.26 -5.53
CA ASP A 148 -9.06 -1.03 -5.16
C ASP A 148 -9.40 -1.54 -3.75
N ALA A 149 -8.40 -2.01 -3.01
CA ALA A 149 -8.54 -2.40 -1.60
C ALA A 149 -8.79 -1.17 -0.71
N LYS A 150 -9.52 -1.33 0.39
CA LYS A 150 -9.90 -0.22 1.30
C LYS A 150 -8.88 -0.03 2.43
N TYR A 151 -8.78 1.21 2.92
CA TYR A 151 -7.97 1.57 4.09
C TYR A 151 -6.46 1.35 3.88
N VAL A 152 -5.96 1.73 2.71
CA VAL A 152 -4.57 1.50 2.27
C VAL A 152 -3.59 2.41 3.03
N PHE A 153 -2.47 1.88 3.51
CA PHE A 153 -1.38 2.57 4.22
C PHE A 153 -1.70 3.14 5.60
N GLN A 154 -2.78 2.73 6.26
CA GLN A 154 -3.09 3.28 7.58
C GLN A 154 -1.96 3.05 8.60
N TYR A 155 -1.68 4.07 9.43
CA TYR A 155 -0.65 4.04 10.48
C TYR A 155 0.77 3.73 9.99
N SER A 156 1.03 3.93 8.70
CA SER A 156 2.33 3.66 8.09
C SER A 156 3.15 4.93 7.91
N ARG A 157 4.47 4.79 7.72
CA ARG A 157 5.35 5.94 7.65
C ARG A 157 6.57 5.74 6.74
N ASP A 158 7.24 6.86 6.44
CA ASP A 158 8.45 6.88 5.62
C ASP A 158 8.21 6.22 4.26
N ILE A 159 7.26 6.81 3.47
CA ILE A 159 6.75 6.23 2.24
C ILE A 159 7.04 7.14 1.05
N GLU A 160 7.58 6.58 -0.01
CA GLU A 160 7.66 7.22 -1.33
C GLU A 160 6.88 6.39 -2.35
N ILE A 161 5.94 7.05 -3.07
CA ILE A 161 5.08 6.43 -4.07
C ILE A 161 5.19 7.19 -5.38
N ARG A 162 5.29 6.46 -6.50
CA ARG A 162 5.26 6.99 -7.86
C ARG A 162 4.33 6.18 -8.74
N ASN A 163 3.71 6.85 -9.72
CA ASN A 163 2.94 6.20 -10.79
C ASN A 163 1.84 5.25 -10.24
N ALA A 164 1.16 5.65 -9.16
CA ALA A 164 0.12 4.82 -8.55
C ALA A 164 -1.28 5.22 -9.01
N LYS A 165 -2.17 4.24 -9.02
CA LYS A 165 -3.61 4.43 -9.10
C LYS A 165 -4.27 3.78 -7.90
N ILE A 166 -4.74 4.61 -6.98
CA ILE A 166 -5.35 4.17 -5.71
C ILE A 166 -6.81 4.63 -5.73
N ASP A 167 -7.73 3.67 -5.83
CA ASP A 167 -9.17 3.91 -5.87
C ASP A 167 -9.80 3.27 -4.64
N THR A 168 -9.81 4.03 -3.53
CA THR A 168 -10.17 3.44 -2.24
C THR A 168 -10.56 4.48 -1.20
N LYS A 169 -11.48 4.09 -0.34
CA LYS A 169 -11.88 4.85 0.85
C LYS A 169 -10.77 4.86 1.91
N ASP A 170 -10.62 5.99 2.63
CA ASP A 170 -9.76 6.18 3.80
C ASP A 170 -8.27 5.79 3.58
N SER A 171 -7.72 6.02 2.39
CA SER A 171 -6.29 5.82 2.16
C SER A 171 -5.45 6.88 2.90
N PHE A 172 -4.25 6.49 3.33
CA PHE A 172 -3.30 7.36 4.06
C PHE A 172 -3.82 7.92 5.38
N TRP A 173 -4.71 7.24 6.07
CA TRP A 173 -5.17 7.63 7.40
C TRP A 173 -4.04 7.50 8.43
N GLU A 174 -3.78 8.59 9.19
CA GLU A 174 -2.73 8.65 10.21
C GLU A 174 -1.34 8.21 9.73
N VAL A 175 -1.00 8.52 8.48
CA VAL A 175 0.36 8.29 7.99
C VAL A 175 1.31 9.42 8.44
N ASP A 176 2.61 9.11 8.46
CA ASP A 176 3.65 10.08 8.81
C ASP A 176 4.79 10.05 7.76
N ASN A 177 5.23 11.23 7.28
CA ASN A 177 6.31 11.37 6.32
C ASN A 177 6.09 10.57 5.03
N VAL A 178 5.12 10.99 4.22
CA VAL A 178 4.74 10.34 2.95
C VAL A 178 4.85 11.29 1.79
N THR A 179 5.47 10.89 0.71
CA THR A 179 5.47 11.64 -0.54
C THR A 179 4.94 10.79 -1.69
N VAL A 180 3.95 11.33 -2.41
CA VAL A 180 3.33 10.70 -3.58
C VAL A 180 3.55 11.57 -4.80
N TYR A 181 4.02 10.97 -5.88
CA TYR A 181 4.29 11.64 -7.17
C TYR A 181 3.46 11.03 -8.29
N ASP A 182 3.06 11.85 -9.24
CA ASP A 182 2.57 11.45 -10.56
C ASP A 182 1.48 10.36 -10.49
N SER A 183 0.48 10.53 -9.59
CA SER A 183 -0.46 9.48 -9.21
C SER A 183 -1.92 9.94 -9.26
N GLU A 184 -2.83 8.98 -9.44
CA GLU A 184 -4.27 9.17 -9.31
C GLU A 184 -4.73 8.63 -7.94
N LEU A 185 -5.33 9.50 -7.13
CA LEU A 185 -5.78 9.18 -5.77
C LEU A 185 -7.27 9.46 -5.65
N ASN A 186 -8.09 8.41 -5.65
CA ASN A 186 -9.53 8.51 -5.55
C ASN A 186 -10.04 7.89 -4.25
N GLY A 187 -11.01 8.54 -3.62
CA GLY A 187 -11.77 7.98 -2.52
C GLY A 187 -12.13 8.98 -1.42
N GLU A 188 -13.15 8.62 -0.65
CA GLU A 188 -13.57 9.40 0.51
C GLU A 188 -12.47 9.45 1.57
N PHE A 189 -12.34 10.59 2.25
CA PHE A 189 -11.50 10.81 3.43
C PHE A 189 -10.00 10.53 3.24
N LEU A 190 -9.50 10.73 2.02
CA LEU A 190 -8.07 10.62 1.69
C LEU A 190 -7.21 11.43 2.66
N GLY A 191 -6.19 10.83 3.25
CA GLY A 191 -5.15 11.51 4.02
C GLY A 191 -5.60 12.10 5.36
N TRP A 192 -6.71 11.64 5.92
CA TRP A 192 -7.19 12.14 7.22
C TRP A 192 -6.17 11.87 8.34
N HIS A 193 -5.97 12.87 9.19
CA HIS A 193 -5.03 12.85 10.32
C HIS A 193 -3.58 12.56 9.93
N SER A 194 -3.23 12.69 8.64
CA SER A 194 -1.84 12.53 8.18
C SER A 194 -0.92 13.63 8.72
N ARG A 195 0.38 13.34 8.78
CA ARG A 195 1.43 14.31 9.11
C ARG A 195 2.53 14.25 8.06
N GLY A 196 2.93 15.41 7.54
CA GLY A 196 3.99 15.48 6.53
C GLY A 196 3.64 14.71 5.24
N LEU A 197 2.36 14.71 4.85
CA LEU A 197 1.93 14.18 3.56
C LEU A 197 2.21 15.19 2.48
N ARG A 198 2.94 14.80 1.44
CA ARG A 198 3.25 15.61 0.27
C ARG A 198 2.74 14.93 -0.99
N LEU A 199 1.94 15.65 -1.78
CA LEU A 199 1.41 15.20 -3.07
C LEU A 199 1.96 16.11 -4.17
N VAL A 200 2.58 15.53 -5.19
CA VAL A 200 3.23 16.25 -6.29
C VAL A 200 2.73 15.70 -7.62
N ASN A 201 2.21 16.58 -8.49
CA ASN A 201 1.63 16.21 -9.79
C ASN A 201 0.53 15.14 -9.68
N CYS A 202 -0.26 15.11 -8.62
CA CYS A 202 -1.30 14.13 -8.42
C CYS A 202 -2.67 14.65 -8.88
N HIS A 203 -3.53 13.71 -9.31
CA HIS A 203 -4.95 13.96 -9.47
C HIS A 203 -5.71 13.40 -8.27
N ILE A 204 -6.53 14.23 -7.63
CA ILE A 204 -7.23 13.91 -6.37
C ILE A 204 -8.72 13.94 -6.62
N SER A 205 -9.44 12.89 -6.21
CA SER A 205 -10.90 12.83 -6.27
C SER A 205 -11.49 12.21 -5.00
N GLY A 206 -12.78 12.42 -4.80
CA GLY A 206 -13.50 11.93 -3.64
C GLY A 206 -13.95 13.03 -2.69
N GLU A 207 -14.68 12.65 -1.65
CA GLU A 207 -15.30 13.55 -0.70
C GLU A 207 -14.39 13.82 0.50
N GLN A 208 -14.34 15.06 0.98
CA GLN A 208 -13.61 15.51 2.16
C GLN A 208 -12.14 15.04 2.22
N PRO A 209 -11.36 15.22 1.15
CA PRO A 209 -9.97 14.82 1.17
C PRO A 209 -9.13 15.73 2.07
N LEU A 210 -8.07 15.15 2.64
CA LEU A 210 -6.97 15.86 3.30
C LEU A 210 -7.40 16.70 4.50
N CYS A 211 -8.41 16.22 5.24
CA CYS A 211 -8.87 16.85 6.47
C CYS A 211 -8.04 16.42 7.68
N TYR A 212 -7.93 17.32 8.67
CA TYR A 212 -7.16 17.12 9.90
C TYR A 212 -5.66 16.84 9.68
N ALA A 213 -5.15 17.10 8.47
CA ALA A 213 -3.77 16.88 8.11
C ALA A 213 -2.85 17.96 8.71
N LYS A 214 -1.63 17.59 9.10
CA LYS A 214 -0.61 18.50 9.59
C LYS A 214 0.59 18.55 8.63
N ASP A 215 1.08 19.77 8.38
CA ASP A 215 2.22 19.99 7.50
C ASP A 215 2.01 19.37 6.10
N LEU A 216 0.78 19.50 5.59
CA LEU A 216 0.39 19.02 4.27
C LEU A 216 1.02 19.90 3.17
N VAL A 217 1.56 19.25 2.15
CA VAL A 217 2.12 19.94 0.98
C VAL A 217 1.46 19.40 -0.31
N ILE A 218 0.87 20.29 -1.09
CA ILE A 218 0.27 20.00 -2.39
C ILE A 218 1.00 20.81 -3.45
N GLU A 219 1.59 20.16 -4.45
CA GLU A 219 2.35 20.79 -5.49
C GLU A 219 1.85 20.38 -6.88
N ASN A 220 1.41 21.35 -7.67
CA ASN A 220 0.98 21.12 -9.05
C ASN A 220 -0.09 20.01 -9.19
N CYS A 221 -0.98 19.87 -8.21
CA CYS A 221 -2.04 18.87 -8.22
C CYS A 221 -3.35 19.40 -8.80
N THR A 222 -4.17 18.51 -9.33
CA THR A 222 -5.53 18.77 -9.80
C THR A 222 -6.55 18.05 -8.92
N PHE A 223 -7.74 18.63 -8.83
CA PHE A 223 -8.88 18.04 -8.12
C PHE A 223 -10.00 17.74 -9.11
N ASP A 224 -10.68 16.60 -8.89
CA ASP A 224 -11.87 16.28 -9.66
C ASP A 224 -12.96 17.35 -9.42
N PRO A 225 -13.78 17.73 -10.42
CA PRO A 225 -14.84 18.72 -10.27
C PRO A 225 -15.85 18.42 -9.15
N GLU A 226 -16.02 17.16 -8.77
CA GLU A 226 -16.91 16.75 -7.69
C GLU A 226 -16.21 16.65 -6.32
N CYS A 227 -14.89 16.84 -6.28
CA CYS A 227 -14.11 16.79 -5.04
C CYS A 227 -14.49 17.96 -4.11
N ASP A 228 -15.07 17.65 -2.96
CA ASP A 228 -15.79 18.59 -2.11
C ASP A 228 -15.22 18.68 -0.70
N ARG A 229 -15.35 19.85 -0.05
CA ARG A 229 -14.99 20.11 1.35
C ARG A 229 -13.56 19.68 1.74
N ALA A 230 -12.57 20.02 0.91
CA ALA A 230 -11.18 19.71 1.15
C ALA A 230 -10.56 20.50 2.31
N PHE A 231 -9.56 19.94 2.96
CA PHE A 231 -8.62 20.57 3.91
C PHE A 231 -9.20 20.99 5.27
N GLU A 232 -10.35 20.45 5.67
CA GLU A 232 -10.95 20.85 6.94
C GLU A 232 -9.96 20.61 8.11
N TYR A 233 -9.75 21.65 8.93
CA TYR A 233 -8.82 21.66 10.08
C TYR A 233 -7.37 21.26 9.77
N SER A 234 -6.91 21.50 8.56
CA SER A 234 -5.53 21.16 8.15
C SER A 234 -4.59 22.36 8.15
N THR A 235 -3.31 22.11 8.38
CA THR A 235 -2.22 23.06 8.15
C THR A 235 -1.53 22.69 6.85
N LEU A 236 -1.36 23.64 5.89
CA LEU A 236 -0.94 23.28 4.54
C LEU A 236 -0.25 24.37 3.75
N GLN A 237 0.51 23.92 2.74
CA GLN A 237 0.93 24.73 1.60
C GLN A 237 0.42 24.05 0.32
N ALA A 238 -0.45 24.70 -0.44
CA ALA A 238 -1.07 24.09 -1.60
C ALA A 238 -0.95 24.95 -2.86
N ASP A 239 -0.46 24.34 -3.93
CA ASP A 239 -0.47 24.84 -5.31
C ASP A 239 -1.37 23.92 -6.14
N ILE A 240 -2.59 24.38 -6.44
CA ILE A 240 -3.64 23.63 -7.12
C ILE A 240 -3.77 24.14 -8.54
N ARG A 241 -3.75 23.23 -9.50
CA ARG A 241 -4.02 23.50 -10.91
C ARG A 241 -5.48 23.25 -11.24
N GLY A 242 -6.05 24.17 -12.03
CA GLY A 242 -7.46 24.10 -12.39
C GLY A 242 -8.39 24.54 -11.28
N HIS A 243 -9.56 23.94 -11.23
CA HIS A 243 -10.64 24.30 -10.32
C HIS A 243 -10.68 23.38 -9.10
N ILE A 244 -10.94 23.95 -7.92
CA ILE A 244 -11.34 23.22 -6.73
C ILE A 244 -12.75 23.61 -6.32
N LYS A 245 -13.64 22.63 -6.12
CA LYS A 245 -15.07 22.85 -5.85
C LYS A 245 -15.30 23.59 -4.53
N SER A 246 -14.72 23.09 -3.44
CA SER A 246 -14.80 23.78 -2.15
C SER A 246 -13.63 23.51 -1.23
N ILE A 247 -13.32 24.52 -0.40
CA ILE A 247 -12.32 24.47 0.67
C ILE A 247 -13.09 24.74 1.98
N LYS A 248 -12.86 23.89 3.00
CA LYS A 248 -13.60 24.02 4.27
C LYS A 248 -12.64 24.21 5.45
N ASN A 249 -12.86 25.24 6.27
CA ASN A 249 -12.20 25.49 7.56
C ASN A 249 -10.67 25.19 7.60
N PRO A 250 -9.84 25.57 6.62
CA PRO A 250 -8.40 25.30 6.69
C PRO A 250 -7.77 26.11 7.83
N THR A 251 -6.98 25.44 8.68
CA THR A 251 -6.47 26.07 9.93
C THR A 251 -5.42 27.13 9.67
N SER A 252 -4.38 26.83 8.89
CA SER A 252 -3.30 27.77 8.62
C SER A 252 -2.48 27.38 7.39
N GLY A 253 -1.69 28.33 6.90
CA GLY A 253 -0.83 28.14 5.75
C GLY A 253 -1.29 28.91 4.53
N ARG A 254 -1.12 28.35 3.34
CA ARG A 254 -1.43 29.04 2.10
C ARG A 254 -1.97 28.09 1.05
N ILE A 255 -3.07 28.48 0.41
CA ILE A 255 -3.66 27.79 -0.75
C ILE A 255 -3.66 28.74 -1.94
N VAL A 256 -3.14 28.29 -3.07
CA VAL A 256 -3.20 28.98 -4.36
C VAL A 256 -3.85 28.05 -5.38
N ALA A 257 -4.93 28.48 -6.03
CA ALA A 257 -5.61 27.73 -7.07
C ALA A 257 -5.86 28.59 -8.31
N ASP A 258 -6.09 27.98 -9.46
CA ASP A 258 -6.48 28.74 -10.67
C ASP A 258 -7.94 29.21 -10.55
N SER A 259 -8.79 28.44 -9.90
CA SER A 259 -10.19 28.80 -9.62
C SER A 259 -10.69 28.07 -8.35
N ILE A 260 -11.51 28.76 -7.55
CA ILE A 260 -12.09 28.25 -6.33
C ILE A 260 -13.62 28.48 -6.40
N GLY A 261 -14.40 27.42 -6.21
CA GLY A 261 -15.85 27.49 -6.20
C GLY A 261 -16.39 28.12 -4.92
N GLU A 262 -16.11 27.50 -3.78
CA GLU A 262 -16.62 27.97 -2.49
C GLU A 262 -15.56 27.87 -1.38
N VAL A 263 -15.53 28.85 -0.49
CA VAL A 263 -14.77 28.78 0.77
C VAL A 263 -15.78 28.76 1.92
N ILE A 264 -15.82 27.62 2.61
CA ILE A 264 -16.77 27.37 3.70
C ILE A 264 -16.06 27.62 5.04
N ILE A 265 -16.55 28.61 5.79
CA ILE A 265 -16.12 28.84 7.16
C ILE A 265 -17.34 28.72 8.07
N ASP A 266 -17.38 27.68 8.88
CA ASP A 266 -18.49 27.41 9.78
C ASP A 266 -18.57 28.48 10.89
N GLU A 267 -19.74 28.85 11.34
CA GLU A 267 -19.94 29.84 12.42
C GLU A 267 -19.32 29.40 13.75
N ASN A 268 -19.31 28.10 14.02
CA ASN A 268 -18.83 27.50 15.27
C ASN A 268 -17.58 26.64 15.03
N ILE A 269 -16.56 27.21 14.41
CA ILE A 269 -15.30 26.48 14.14
C ILE A 269 -14.58 26.14 15.46
N LYS A 270 -14.02 24.92 15.52
CA LYS A 270 -13.28 24.45 16.70
C LYS A 270 -11.83 24.95 16.75
N GLN A 271 -11.30 25.38 15.64
CA GLN A 271 -9.92 25.89 15.46
C GLN A 271 -9.94 27.12 14.58
N PRO A 272 -9.00 28.08 14.73
CA PRO A 272 -8.91 29.23 13.84
C PRO A 272 -8.80 28.80 12.36
N ALA A 273 -9.42 29.56 11.47
CA ALA A 273 -9.31 29.37 10.02
C ALA A 273 -8.49 30.53 9.42
N ASP A 274 -7.19 30.55 9.72
CA ASP A 274 -6.27 31.63 9.36
C ASP A 274 -5.46 31.35 8.09
N CYS A 275 -5.89 30.40 7.26
CA CYS A 275 -5.23 30.06 6.02
C CYS A 275 -5.39 31.17 4.97
N GLN A 276 -4.30 31.56 4.33
CA GLN A 276 -4.35 32.47 3.19
C GLN A 276 -4.84 31.74 1.93
N ILE A 277 -5.97 32.15 1.38
CA ILE A 277 -6.57 31.54 0.19
C ILE A 277 -6.51 32.55 -0.97
N LEU A 278 -5.90 32.18 -2.08
CA LEU A 278 -5.63 33.04 -3.23
C LEU A 278 -6.04 32.35 -4.53
N THR A 279 -6.60 33.16 -5.45
CA THR A 279 -6.81 32.76 -6.84
C THR A 279 -5.71 33.41 -7.71
N ARG A 280 -5.19 32.66 -8.70
CA ARG A 280 -4.22 33.17 -9.67
C ARG A 280 -4.87 34.12 -10.68
#